data_c2784ad957c5f764f6015cc038e6dc19
#
_entry.id   c2784ad957c5f764f6015cc038e6dc19
#
_cell.length_a   1.000
_cell.length_b   1.000
_cell.length_c   1.000
_cell.angle_alpha   90.00
_cell.angle_beta   90.00
_cell.angle_gamma   90.00
#
_symmetry.space_group_name_H-M   'P 1'
#
loop_
_entity.id
_entity.type
_entity.pdbx_description
1 polymer ?
#
loop_
_entity_poly.entity_id
_entity_poly.type
_entity_poly.pdbx_seq_one_letter_code
_entity_poly.pdbx_strand_id
1 'polypeptide(L)'
;MDIYSPAEGSVTEIDGRRKPTILYVFGGGFMEGNRRDGTAMEWFRDLTDDGYGVVAIDYRLGLKGVRGVTASEFVVLLERAINLAVEDLFSATSYLIEHRDELGIDPSALVVAGSSAGAITALQAEYEICNGTPVASVLPEGFNYAGVMSFAGAILVKGGSIEYSRRHPCPTMMLHGTDDDLVPYSRIDSDGYSFCGLDALAKVFSGNGFDYRAYRYLSNNHSVAGFMHFTLDLQKSFLERNVMARHKLNVDALIEDPSLPYYPSGNSNLYDIR
;
A
#
# COMPACT_ATOMS: atom_id res chain seq x y z
N MET A 1 7.39 15.93 1.89
CA MET A 1 7.93 14.55 2.11
C MET A 1 9.16 14.63 3.00
N ASP A 2 9.50 13.50 3.64
CA ASP A 2 10.75 13.33 4.39
C ASP A 2 11.50 12.15 3.76
N ILE A 3 12.82 12.27 3.64
CA ILE A 3 13.68 11.26 3.02
C ILE A 3 14.64 10.74 4.09
N TYR A 4 14.66 9.43 4.27
CA TYR A 4 15.51 8.71 5.20
C TYR A 4 16.48 7.86 4.38
N SER A 5 17.75 8.23 4.40
CA SER A 5 18.80 7.49 3.70
C SER A 5 19.17 6.22 4.46
N PRO A 6 19.69 5.18 3.76
CA PRO A 6 20.30 4.03 4.41
C PRO A 6 21.30 4.44 5.48
N ALA A 7 21.33 3.72 6.60
CA ALA A 7 22.27 3.98 7.69
C ALA A 7 23.73 3.83 7.21
N GLU A 8 24.63 4.63 7.77
CA GLU A 8 26.05 4.57 7.45
C GLU A 8 26.62 3.16 7.74
N GLY A 9 27.28 2.59 6.74
CA GLY A 9 27.86 1.23 6.85
C GLY A 9 26.87 0.09 6.60
N SER A 10 25.59 0.39 6.36
CA SER A 10 24.62 -0.65 5.97
C SER A 10 24.87 -1.18 4.56
N VAL A 11 24.42 -2.42 4.28
CA VAL A 11 24.54 -3.04 2.95
C VAL A 11 23.43 -2.52 2.05
N THR A 12 23.78 -1.68 1.08
CA THR A 12 22.83 -1.05 0.16
C THR A 12 22.66 -1.77 -1.18
N GLU A 13 23.45 -2.83 -1.42
CA GLU A 13 23.40 -3.63 -2.65
C GLU A 13 23.44 -5.12 -2.34
N ILE A 14 22.71 -5.91 -3.12
CA ILE A 14 22.74 -7.37 -3.11
C ILE A 14 22.93 -7.83 -4.55
N ASP A 15 23.94 -8.69 -4.82
CA ASP A 15 24.24 -9.23 -6.14
C ASP A 15 24.37 -8.15 -7.23
N GLY A 16 25.00 -7.00 -6.89
CA GLY A 16 25.19 -5.87 -7.79
C GLY A 16 23.93 -5.07 -8.10
N ARG A 17 22.86 -5.28 -7.36
CA ARG A 17 21.61 -4.52 -7.47
C ARG A 17 21.39 -3.68 -6.21
N ARG A 18 21.09 -2.40 -6.42
CA ARG A 18 20.77 -1.50 -5.31
C ARG A 18 19.45 -1.93 -4.64
N LYS A 19 19.42 -1.86 -3.31
CA LYS A 19 18.19 -2.07 -2.55
C LYS A 19 17.15 -0.99 -2.88
N PRO A 20 15.85 -1.35 -2.93
CA PRO A 20 14.78 -0.43 -3.25
C PRO A 20 14.67 0.74 -2.28
N THR A 21 14.11 1.84 -2.78
CA THR A 21 13.58 2.91 -1.93
C THR A 21 12.09 2.68 -1.71
N ILE A 22 11.68 2.69 -0.45
CA ILE A 22 10.29 2.48 -0.04
C ILE A 22 9.58 3.83 0.04
N LEU A 23 8.59 4.06 -0.82
CA LEU A 23 7.74 5.24 -0.80
C LEU A 23 6.51 4.95 0.05
N TYR A 24 6.49 5.50 1.26
CA TYR A 24 5.49 5.20 2.28
C TYR A 24 4.35 6.21 2.33
N VAL A 25 3.13 5.68 2.42
CA VAL A 25 1.87 6.42 2.60
C VAL A 25 1.21 5.97 3.90
N PHE A 26 0.97 6.92 4.82
CA PHE A 26 0.44 6.65 6.15
C PHE A 26 -1.07 6.32 6.13
N GLY A 27 -1.56 5.69 7.20
CA GLY A 27 -2.98 5.40 7.45
C GLY A 27 -3.76 6.59 8.00
N GLY A 28 -4.94 6.33 8.60
CA GLY A 28 -5.78 7.36 9.24
C GLY A 28 -7.08 7.67 8.51
N GLY A 29 -7.59 6.73 7.70
CA GLY A 29 -8.93 6.79 7.09
C GLY A 29 -9.16 7.96 6.13
N PHE A 30 -8.10 8.56 5.58
CA PHE A 30 -8.17 9.82 4.82
C PHE A 30 -8.70 11.02 5.62
N MET A 31 -8.77 10.90 6.95
CA MET A 31 -9.29 11.92 7.88
C MET A 31 -8.21 12.58 8.70
N GLU A 32 -7.19 11.83 9.08
CA GLU A 32 -6.12 12.24 9.99
C GLU A 32 -4.81 11.52 9.68
N GLY A 33 -3.77 11.82 10.45
CA GLY A 33 -2.44 11.24 10.30
C GLY A 33 -1.44 12.20 9.63
N ASN A 34 -0.22 11.77 9.59
CA ASN A 34 0.87 12.45 8.90
C ASN A 34 2.03 11.48 8.64
N ARG A 35 2.98 11.86 7.80
CA ARG A 35 4.14 11.05 7.41
C ARG A 35 5.13 10.70 8.55
N ARG A 36 4.97 11.30 9.72
CA ARG A 36 5.81 11.07 10.93
C ARG A 36 5.03 10.31 12.01
N ASP A 37 4.12 9.45 11.61
CA ASP A 37 3.41 8.59 12.56
C ASP A 37 4.41 7.74 13.36
N GLY A 38 4.27 7.75 14.68
CA GLY A 38 5.21 7.09 15.58
C GLY A 38 5.37 5.60 15.34
N THR A 39 4.31 4.91 14.93
CA THR A 39 4.33 3.48 14.62
C THR A 39 5.14 3.17 13.36
N ALA A 40 5.18 4.06 12.39
CA ALA A 40 5.96 3.89 11.17
C ALA A 40 7.44 4.24 11.38
N MET A 41 7.78 5.13 12.33
CA MET A 41 9.15 5.60 12.53
C MET A 41 10.12 4.50 12.98
N GLU A 42 9.66 3.52 13.75
CA GLU A 42 10.46 2.36 14.14
C GLU A 42 10.77 1.49 12.92
N TRP A 43 9.76 1.20 12.13
CA TRP A 43 9.91 0.47 10.87
C TRP A 43 10.81 1.19 9.86
N PHE A 44 10.76 2.53 9.77
CA PHE A 44 11.69 3.27 8.92
C PHE A 44 13.14 3.07 9.36
N ARG A 45 13.38 3.05 10.68
CA ARG A 45 14.71 2.79 11.23
C ARG A 45 15.20 1.40 10.86
N ASP A 46 14.35 0.37 11.05
CA ASP A 46 14.69 -0.99 10.68
C ASP A 46 15.06 -1.13 9.20
N LEU A 47 14.27 -0.50 8.32
CA LEU A 47 14.57 -0.50 6.89
C LEU A 47 15.88 0.21 6.55
N THR A 48 16.13 1.38 7.17
CA THR A 48 17.37 2.12 6.90
C THR A 48 18.59 1.43 7.47
N ASP A 49 18.49 0.80 8.64
CA ASP A 49 19.56 -0.03 9.22
C ASP A 49 19.86 -1.25 8.34
N ASP A 50 18.85 -1.80 7.69
CA ASP A 50 18.98 -2.86 6.68
C ASP A 50 19.40 -2.36 5.28
N GLY A 51 19.67 -1.07 5.10
CA GLY A 51 20.22 -0.50 3.86
C GLY A 51 19.19 -0.14 2.79
N TYR A 52 17.90 -0.10 3.13
CA TYR A 52 16.86 0.45 2.26
C TYR A 52 16.73 1.96 2.44
N GLY A 53 16.38 2.70 1.39
CA GLY A 53 15.93 4.08 1.53
C GLY A 53 14.43 4.12 1.86
N VAL A 54 14.00 5.16 2.58
CA VAL A 54 12.57 5.40 2.83
C VAL A 54 12.22 6.85 2.48
N VAL A 55 11.12 7.03 1.79
CA VAL A 55 10.50 8.34 1.53
C VAL A 55 9.10 8.31 2.08
N ALA A 56 8.79 9.17 3.04
CA ALA A 56 7.46 9.28 3.62
C ALA A 56 6.78 10.57 3.15
N ILE A 57 5.54 10.45 2.67
CA ILE A 57 4.77 11.58 2.14
C ILE A 57 3.56 11.92 3.00
N ASP A 58 3.17 13.19 2.97
CA ASP A 58 1.80 13.59 3.32
C ASP A 58 0.94 13.62 2.06
N TYR A 59 -0.35 13.41 2.24
CA TYR A 59 -1.35 13.51 1.21
C TYR A 59 -2.59 14.26 1.71
N ARG A 60 -3.41 14.77 0.80
CA ARG A 60 -4.64 15.50 1.15
C ARG A 60 -5.66 14.59 1.83
N LEU A 61 -6.10 14.98 3.01
CA LEU A 61 -7.04 14.23 3.84
C LEU A 61 -8.49 14.51 3.35
N GLY A 62 -8.90 13.82 2.29
CA GLY A 62 -10.15 14.07 1.57
C GLY A 62 -11.43 13.84 2.37
N LEU A 63 -11.36 13.09 3.48
CA LEU A 63 -12.48 12.84 4.40
C LEU A 63 -12.39 13.64 5.70
N LYS A 64 -11.40 14.53 5.86
CA LYS A 64 -11.24 15.33 7.07
C LYS A 64 -12.49 16.17 7.35
N GLY A 65 -13.09 15.96 8.51
CA GLY A 65 -14.29 16.70 8.94
C GLY A 65 -15.60 16.23 8.32
N VAL A 66 -15.60 15.20 7.49
CA VAL A 66 -16.83 14.59 6.95
C VAL A 66 -17.60 13.94 8.09
N ARG A 67 -18.89 14.26 8.23
CA ARG A 67 -19.81 13.71 9.23
C ARG A 67 -21.25 13.73 8.72
N GLY A 68 -22.08 12.81 9.22
CA GLY A 68 -23.53 12.85 8.99
C GLY A 68 -23.95 12.63 7.54
N VAL A 69 -23.17 11.85 6.81
CA VAL A 69 -23.46 11.49 5.41
C VAL A 69 -24.11 10.11 5.33
N THR A 70 -24.89 9.89 4.30
CA THR A 70 -25.44 8.55 4.00
C THR A 70 -24.37 7.62 3.45
N ALA A 71 -24.61 6.30 3.43
CA ALA A 71 -23.69 5.32 2.85
C ALA A 71 -23.37 5.63 1.39
N SER A 72 -24.37 6.00 0.59
CA SER A 72 -24.18 6.36 -0.83
C SER A 72 -23.32 7.62 -1.03
N GLU A 73 -23.52 8.64 -0.19
CA GLU A 73 -22.68 9.83 -0.21
C GLU A 73 -21.26 9.51 0.24
N PHE A 74 -21.13 8.64 1.25
CA PHE A 74 -19.81 8.25 1.75
C PHE A 74 -18.96 7.58 0.69
N VAL A 75 -19.52 6.64 -0.08
CA VAL A 75 -18.75 5.93 -1.13
C VAL A 75 -18.22 6.88 -2.20
N VAL A 76 -18.98 7.91 -2.56
CA VAL A 76 -18.54 8.95 -3.51
C VAL A 76 -17.44 9.83 -2.92
N LEU A 77 -17.57 10.18 -1.64
CA LEU A 77 -16.54 10.95 -0.91
C LEU A 77 -15.26 10.13 -0.72
N LEU A 78 -15.39 8.83 -0.44
CA LEU A 78 -14.26 7.91 -0.34
C LEU A 78 -13.51 7.79 -1.67
N GLU A 79 -14.22 7.62 -2.80
CA GLU A 79 -13.59 7.64 -4.12
C GLU A 79 -12.79 8.92 -4.35
N ARG A 80 -13.40 10.07 -4.03
CA ARG A 80 -12.70 11.36 -4.14
C ARG A 80 -11.47 11.43 -3.26
N ALA A 81 -11.55 10.95 -2.02
CA ALA A 81 -10.42 10.97 -1.09
C ALA A 81 -9.28 10.06 -1.56
N ILE A 82 -9.60 8.87 -2.08
CA ILE A 82 -8.63 7.97 -2.70
C ILE A 82 -7.96 8.66 -3.89
N ASN A 83 -8.72 9.26 -4.80
CA ASN A 83 -8.18 9.95 -5.97
C ASN A 83 -7.23 11.08 -5.57
N LEU A 84 -7.59 11.90 -4.57
CA LEU A 84 -6.71 12.96 -4.05
C LEU A 84 -5.39 12.40 -3.51
N ALA A 85 -5.44 11.30 -2.76
CA ALA A 85 -4.25 10.68 -2.21
C ALA A 85 -3.36 10.03 -3.30
N VAL A 86 -3.97 9.43 -4.34
CA VAL A 86 -3.25 8.89 -5.51
C VAL A 86 -2.59 10.02 -6.32
N GLU A 87 -3.27 11.15 -6.54
CA GLU A 87 -2.68 12.33 -7.19
C GLU A 87 -1.46 12.84 -6.44
N ASP A 88 -1.55 12.92 -5.09
CA ASP A 88 -0.44 13.38 -4.26
C ASP A 88 0.73 12.38 -4.26
N LEU A 89 0.43 11.07 -4.25
CA LEU A 89 1.43 10.03 -4.39
C LEU A 89 2.14 10.10 -5.75
N PHE A 90 1.40 10.29 -6.84
CA PHE A 90 2.00 10.44 -8.18
C PHE A 90 2.80 11.74 -8.32
N SER A 91 2.36 12.83 -7.71
CA SER A 91 3.14 14.07 -7.65
C SER A 91 4.47 13.87 -6.92
N ALA A 92 4.45 13.16 -5.77
CA ALA A 92 5.66 12.81 -5.05
C ALA A 92 6.57 11.89 -5.88
N THR A 93 6.00 10.90 -6.56
CA THR A 93 6.72 9.97 -7.44
C THR A 93 7.40 10.72 -8.60
N SER A 94 6.68 11.64 -9.27
CA SER A 94 7.25 12.48 -10.34
C SER A 94 8.42 13.30 -9.82
N TYR A 95 8.28 13.91 -8.63
CA TYR A 95 9.37 14.67 -8.01
C TYR A 95 10.61 13.80 -7.75
N LEU A 96 10.43 12.59 -7.23
CA LEU A 96 11.53 11.65 -6.99
C LEU A 96 12.22 11.22 -8.30
N ILE A 97 11.46 11.04 -9.37
CA ILE A 97 12.01 10.72 -10.70
C ILE A 97 12.81 11.89 -11.27
N GLU A 98 12.30 13.10 -11.17
CA GLU A 98 12.95 14.33 -11.67
C GLU A 98 14.25 14.63 -10.91
N HIS A 99 14.28 14.40 -9.60
CA HIS A 99 15.42 14.67 -8.72
C HIS A 99 16.25 13.42 -8.37
N ARG A 100 16.11 12.34 -9.12
CA ARG A 100 16.72 11.03 -8.81
C ARG A 100 18.24 11.09 -8.58
N ASP A 101 18.95 11.88 -9.39
CA ASP A 101 20.40 11.98 -9.32
C ASP A 101 20.86 12.74 -8.05
N GLU A 102 20.15 13.81 -7.69
CA GLU A 102 20.37 14.60 -6.47
C GLU A 102 20.07 13.77 -5.21
N LEU A 103 18.97 13.02 -5.25
CA LEU A 103 18.48 12.23 -4.11
C LEU A 103 19.13 10.84 -4.03
N GLY A 104 19.88 10.44 -5.05
CA GLY A 104 20.48 9.10 -5.14
C GLY A 104 19.44 7.99 -5.19
N ILE A 105 18.28 8.24 -5.78
CA ILE A 105 17.16 7.28 -5.90
C ILE A 105 17.16 6.65 -7.28
N ASP A 106 16.97 5.34 -7.34
CA ASP A 106 16.71 4.62 -8.59
C ASP A 106 15.18 4.52 -8.81
N PRO A 107 14.61 5.24 -9.80
CA PRO A 107 13.18 5.17 -10.09
C PRO A 107 12.68 3.77 -10.48
N SER A 108 13.55 2.93 -11.03
CA SER A 108 13.22 1.55 -11.38
C SER A 108 13.16 0.59 -10.18
N ALA A 109 13.61 1.07 -9.01
CA ALA A 109 13.62 0.35 -7.74
C ALA A 109 12.73 1.04 -6.67
N LEU A 110 11.74 1.83 -7.09
CA LEU A 110 10.74 2.40 -6.17
C LEU A 110 9.69 1.35 -5.82
N VAL A 111 9.52 1.08 -4.53
CA VAL A 111 8.45 0.22 -3.99
C VAL A 111 7.51 1.11 -3.20
N VAL A 112 6.23 1.11 -3.56
CA VAL A 112 5.23 1.84 -2.78
C VAL A 112 4.70 0.98 -1.64
N ALA A 113 4.62 1.54 -0.44
CA ALA A 113 4.10 0.87 0.75
C ALA A 113 3.08 1.74 1.47
N GLY A 114 2.10 1.12 2.09
CA GLY A 114 1.15 1.89 2.88
C GLY A 114 0.42 1.07 3.93
N SER A 115 -0.12 1.79 4.91
CA SER A 115 -0.91 1.27 6.01
C SER A 115 -2.35 1.76 5.88
N SER A 116 -3.38 0.87 6.01
CA SER A 116 -4.80 1.28 6.02
C SER A 116 -5.16 2.16 4.79
N ALA A 117 -5.60 3.40 4.99
CA ALA A 117 -5.84 4.37 3.91
C ALA A 117 -4.64 4.56 2.97
N GLY A 118 -3.42 4.51 3.51
CA GLY A 118 -2.19 4.53 2.70
C GLY A 118 -2.00 3.26 1.89
N ALA A 119 -2.39 2.11 2.41
CA ALA A 119 -2.37 0.85 1.68
C ALA A 119 -3.41 0.83 0.56
N ILE A 120 -4.59 1.41 0.80
CA ILE A 120 -5.61 1.66 -0.23
C ILE A 120 -5.00 2.53 -1.33
N THR A 121 -4.35 3.63 -0.96
CA THR A 121 -3.70 4.56 -1.91
C THR A 121 -2.63 3.84 -2.74
N ALA A 122 -1.77 3.02 -2.11
CA ALA A 122 -0.70 2.30 -2.81
C ALA A 122 -1.25 1.26 -3.81
N LEU A 123 -2.25 0.47 -3.41
CA LEU A 123 -2.89 -0.51 -4.30
C LEU A 123 -3.67 0.17 -5.43
N GLN A 124 -4.40 1.26 -5.12
CA GLN A 124 -5.14 2.02 -6.12
C GLN A 124 -4.20 2.68 -7.13
N ALA A 125 -3.08 3.24 -6.68
CA ALA A 125 -2.09 3.85 -7.57
C ALA A 125 -1.55 2.84 -8.60
N GLU A 126 -1.21 1.64 -8.17
CA GLU A 126 -0.79 0.57 -9.09
C GLU A 126 -1.92 0.17 -10.06
N TYR A 127 -3.16 0.09 -9.55
CA TYR A 127 -4.34 -0.17 -10.38
C TYR A 127 -4.53 0.90 -11.45
N GLU A 128 -4.40 2.20 -11.10
CA GLU A 128 -4.51 3.32 -12.03
C GLU A 128 -3.41 3.30 -13.11
N ILE A 129 -2.16 3.01 -12.73
CA ILE A 129 -1.05 2.85 -13.66
C ILE A 129 -1.32 1.70 -14.65
N CYS A 130 -1.75 0.55 -14.13
CA CYS A 130 -1.99 -0.65 -14.94
C CYS A 130 -3.16 -0.53 -15.90
N ASN A 131 -4.09 0.38 -15.62
CA ASN A 131 -5.22 0.69 -16.49
C ASN A 131 -4.99 1.94 -17.36
N GLY A 132 -3.92 2.69 -17.12
CA GLY A 132 -3.55 3.91 -17.86
C GLY A 132 -4.63 4.97 -17.77
N THR A 133 -5.17 5.17 -16.59
CA THR A 133 -6.19 6.18 -16.33
C THR A 133 -5.61 7.60 -16.40
N PRO A 134 -6.44 8.63 -16.56
CA PRO A 134 -5.95 10.00 -16.67
C PRO A 134 -5.07 10.46 -15.49
N VAL A 135 -5.34 10.00 -14.26
CA VAL A 135 -4.55 10.38 -13.09
C VAL A 135 -3.10 9.87 -13.17
N ALA A 136 -2.87 8.74 -13.83
CA ALA A 136 -1.52 8.19 -14.02
C ALA A 136 -0.72 8.90 -15.12
N SER A 137 -1.34 9.80 -15.91
CA SER A 137 -0.67 10.48 -17.03
C SER A 137 0.41 11.48 -16.62
N VAL A 138 0.52 11.83 -15.34
CA VAL A 138 1.59 12.68 -14.80
C VAL A 138 2.91 11.94 -14.65
N LEU A 139 2.87 10.61 -14.67
CA LEU A 139 4.07 9.77 -14.59
C LEU A 139 4.67 9.57 -16.00
N PRO A 140 6.00 9.36 -16.09
CA PRO A 140 6.64 9.07 -17.38
C PRO A 140 6.00 7.85 -18.05
N GLU A 141 5.95 7.88 -19.39
CA GLU A 141 5.47 6.74 -20.16
C GLU A 141 6.30 5.49 -19.83
N GLY A 142 5.62 4.38 -19.57
CA GLY A 142 6.27 3.12 -19.23
C GLY A 142 6.64 2.99 -17.75
N PHE A 143 6.53 4.03 -16.94
CA PHE A 143 6.79 3.92 -15.50
C PHE A 143 5.86 2.89 -14.85
N ASN A 144 6.41 2.10 -13.94
CA ASN A 144 5.68 1.30 -12.96
C ASN A 144 6.49 1.22 -11.67
N TYR A 145 5.82 1.02 -10.54
CA TYR A 145 6.53 0.69 -9.31
C TYR A 145 7.24 -0.66 -9.43
N ALA A 146 8.32 -0.84 -8.70
CA ALA A 146 9.03 -2.13 -8.63
C ALA A 146 8.27 -3.15 -7.78
N GLY A 147 7.39 -2.69 -6.90
CA GLY A 147 6.53 -3.52 -6.07
C GLY A 147 5.57 -2.70 -5.21
N VAL A 148 4.56 -3.36 -4.68
CA VAL A 148 3.61 -2.80 -3.70
C VAL A 148 3.65 -3.60 -2.42
N MET A 149 3.67 -2.93 -1.26
CA MET A 149 3.46 -3.54 0.06
C MET A 149 2.24 -2.91 0.74
N SER A 150 1.20 -3.70 0.95
CA SER A 150 -0.09 -3.27 1.48
C SER A 150 -0.36 -3.89 2.85
N PHE A 151 -0.52 -3.04 3.87
CA PHE A 151 -0.87 -3.43 5.23
C PHE A 151 -2.32 -3.05 5.51
N ALA A 152 -3.24 -4.02 5.44
CA ALA A 152 -4.69 -3.87 5.57
C ALA A 152 -5.29 -2.88 4.56
N GLY A 153 -5.02 -3.09 3.26
CA GLY A 153 -5.52 -2.25 2.17
C GLY A 153 -6.57 -2.93 1.30
N ALA A 154 -7.18 -2.14 0.44
CA ALA A 154 -8.17 -2.57 -0.55
C ALA A 154 -8.12 -1.65 -1.78
N ILE A 155 -8.79 -2.00 -2.87
CA ILE A 155 -9.04 -1.09 -3.99
C ILE A 155 -10.53 -0.80 -4.12
N LEU A 156 -10.86 0.39 -4.60
CA LEU A 156 -12.22 0.79 -4.93
C LEU A 156 -12.38 0.81 -6.45
N VAL A 157 -13.27 -0.02 -6.99
CA VAL A 157 -13.53 -0.12 -8.43
C VAL A 157 -14.99 0.16 -8.75
N LYS A 158 -15.24 0.79 -9.90
CA LYS A 158 -16.59 0.94 -10.47
C LYS A 158 -16.93 -0.28 -11.34
N GLY A 159 -18.19 -0.68 -11.37
CA GLY A 159 -18.68 -1.73 -12.26
C GLY A 159 -18.39 -3.16 -11.82
N GLY A 160 -17.82 -3.37 -10.64
CA GLY A 160 -17.76 -4.66 -9.97
C GLY A 160 -16.64 -5.61 -10.38
N SER A 161 -15.91 -5.40 -11.47
CA SER A 161 -14.80 -6.24 -11.91
C SER A 161 -13.45 -5.57 -11.65
N ILE A 162 -12.50 -6.34 -11.12
CA ILE A 162 -11.11 -5.92 -11.01
C ILE A 162 -10.38 -6.35 -12.27
N GLU A 163 -10.00 -5.38 -13.09
CA GLU A 163 -9.33 -5.64 -14.37
C GLU A 163 -8.04 -4.83 -14.47
N TYR A 164 -6.98 -5.47 -14.96
CA TYR A 164 -5.70 -4.84 -15.28
C TYR A 164 -5.52 -4.88 -16.80
N SER A 165 -6.03 -3.85 -17.48
CA SER A 165 -6.32 -3.90 -18.93
C SER A 165 -5.16 -3.57 -19.85
N ARG A 166 -4.18 -2.74 -19.40
CA ARG A 166 -3.07 -2.28 -20.25
C ARG A 166 -1.74 -2.95 -19.91
N ARG A 167 -1.51 -3.25 -18.65
CA ARG A 167 -0.30 -3.96 -18.20
C ARG A 167 -0.58 -4.79 -16.96
N HIS A 168 0.26 -5.77 -16.71
CA HIS A 168 0.22 -6.54 -15.48
C HIS A 168 0.70 -5.67 -14.31
N PRO A 169 0.13 -5.86 -13.10
CA PRO A 169 0.61 -5.19 -11.90
C PRO A 169 2.02 -5.68 -11.54
N CYS A 170 2.77 -4.82 -10.89
CA CYS A 170 4.05 -5.20 -10.30
C CYS A 170 3.85 -6.23 -9.18
N PRO A 171 4.93 -6.92 -8.73
CA PRO A 171 4.83 -7.82 -7.58
C PRO A 171 4.18 -7.12 -6.40
N THR A 172 3.16 -7.75 -5.82
CA THR A 172 2.35 -7.15 -4.76
C THR A 172 2.31 -8.02 -3.52
N MET A 173 2.74 -7.48 -2.38
CA MET A 173 2.64 -8.11 -1.07
C MET A 173 1.47 -7.49 -0.30
N MET A 174 0.58 -8.33 0.20
CA MET A 174 -0.61 -7.93 0.93
C MET A 174 -0.68 -8.66 2.27
N LEU A 175 -0.89 -7.92 3.35
CA LEU A 175 -1.15 -8.43 4.70
C LEU A 175 -2.52 -7.93 5.14
N HIS A 176 -3.37 -8.80 5.69
CA HIS A 176 -4.72 -8.41 6.10
C HIS A 176 -5.27 -9.33 7.19
N GLY A 177 -5.99 -8.77 8.15
CA GLY A 177 -6.74 -9.53 9.16
C GLY A 177 -8.04 -10.09 8.56
N THR A 178 -8.35 -11.36 8.85
CA THR A 178 -9.58 -11.97 8.31
C THR A 178 -10.86 -11.35 8.89
N ASP A 179 -10.76 -10.74 10.07
CA ASP A 179 -11.86 -10.15 10.81
C ASP A 179 -11.77 -8.59 10.80
N ASP A 180 -11.10 -8.04 9.78
CA ASP A 180 -10.99 -6.58 9.61
C ASP A 180 -12.38 -5.98 9.35
N ASP A 181 -12.81 -5.10 10.26
CA ASP A 181 -14.11 -4.44 10.28
C ASP A 181 -14.07 -2.98 9.76
N LEU A 182 -12.89 -2.46 9.45
CA LEU A 182 -12.68 -1.11 8.92
C LEU A 182 -12.40 -1.11 7.41
N VAL A 183 -11.47 -1.93 6.96
CA VAL A 183 -11.16 -2.12 5.54
C VAL A 183 -11.55 -3.55 5.17
N PRO A 184 -12.41 -3.77 4.18
CA PRO A 184 -12.91 -5.12 3.90
C PRO A 184 -11.78 -6.07 3.53
N TYR A 185 -11.69 -7.19 4.25
CA TYR A 185 -10.80 -8.30 3.91
C TYR A 185 -11.18 -8.95 2.57
N SER A 186 -12.46 -9.13 2.31
CA SER A 186 -12.97 -9.71 1.07
C SER A 186 -13.47 -8.61 0.11
N ARG A 187 -14.78 -8.55 -0.13
CA ARG A 187 -15.41 -7.60 -1.03
C ARG A 187 -16.72 -7.10 -0.46
N ILE A 188 -16.95 -5.81 -0.59
CA ILE A 188 -18.22 -5.16 -0.29
C ILE A 188 -18.67 -4.39 -1.53
N ASP A 189 -19.92 -4.61 -1.94
CA ASP A 189 -20.55 -3.92 -3.06
C ASP A 189 -21.55 -2.88 -2.53
N SER A 190 -21.47 -1.64 -3.00
CA SER A 190 -22.40 -0.56 -2.68
C SER A 190 -22.47 0.45 -3.82
N ASP A 191 -23.69 0.80 -4.23
CA ASP A 191 -23.99 1.91 -5.17
C ASP A 191 -23.15 1.90 -6.47
N GLY A 192 -22.95 0.71 -7.04
CA GLY A 192 -22.17 0.53 -8.27
C GLY A 192 -20.66 0.54 -8.09
N TYR A 193 -20.19 0.56 -6.84
CA TYR A 193 -18.78 0.39 -6.47
C TYR A 193 -18.57 -0.97 -5.80
N SER A 194 -17.35 -1.46 -5.91
CA SER A 194 -16.86 -2.62 -5.20
C SER A 194 -15.59 -2.26 -4.45
N PHE A 195 -15.61 -2.43 -3.13
CA PHE A 195 -14.43 -2.26 -2.28
C PHE A 195 -13.82 -3.62 -2.01
N CYS A 196 -12.62 -3.87 -2.53
CA CYS A 196 -12.04 -5.20 -2.70
C CYS A 196 -10.72 -5.31 -1.94
N GLY A 197 -10.72 -6.09 -0.86
CA GLY A 197 -9.54 -6.33 -0.03
C GLY A 197 -8.70 -7.52 -0.50
N LEU A 198 -7.80 -7.97 0.38
CA LEU A 198 -6.81 -9.00 0.08
C LEU A 198 -7.42 -10.26 -0.56
N ASP A 199 -8.52 -10.78 -0.03
CA ASP A 199 -9.09 -12.04 -0.52
C ASP A 199 -9.60 -11.94 -1.97
N ALA A 200 -10.23 -10.82 -2.31
CA ALA A 200 -10.68 -10.54 -3.68
C ALA A 200 -9.49 -10.32 -4.62
N LEU A 201 -8.50 -9.53 -4.19
CA LEU A 201 -7.29 -9.26 -4.96
C LEU A 201 -6.46 -10.52 -5.20
N ALA A 202 -6.23 -11.35 -4.18
CA ALA A 202 -5.47 -12.59 -4.29
C ALA A 202 -6.11 -13.56 -5.30
N LYS A 203 -7.45 -13.64 -5.34
CA LYS A 203 -8.17 -14.44 -6.36
C LYS A 203 -7.91 -13.93 -7.78
N VAL A 204 -7.92 -12.60 -7.98
CA VAL A 204 -7.63 -11.99 -9.29
C VAL A 204 -6.17 -12.22 -9.67
N PHE A 205 -5.22 -12.00 -8.74
CA PHE A 205 -3.81 -12.20 -8.99
C PHE A 205 -3.48 -13.66 -9.33
N SER A 206 -4.01 -14.60 -8.54
CA SER A 206 -3.84 -16.02 -8.79
C SER A 206 -4.45 -16.45 -10.13
N GLY A 207 -5.68 -16.01 -10.42
CA GLY A 207 -6.41 -16.37 -11.64
C GLY A 207 -5.75 -15.86 -12.92
N ASN A 208 -5.03 -14.72 -12.86
CA ASN A 208 -4.31 -14.13 -13.97
C ASN A 208 -2.81 -14.47 -13.98
N GLY A 209 -2.33 -15.21 -12.99
CA GLY A 209 -0.93 -15.56 -12.86
C GLY A 209 -0.02 -14.37 -12.60
N PHE A 210 -0.49 -13.34 -11.93
CA PHE A 210 0.31 -12.20 -11.48
C PHE A 210 1.19 -12.58 -10.27
N ASP A 211 2.24 -11.79 -10.02
CA ASP A 211 3.13 -12.03 -8.89
C ASP A 211 2.54 -11.43 -7.61
N TYR A 212 2.34 -12.27 -6.60
CA TYR A 212 1.81 -11.78 -5.32
C TYR A 212 2.27 -12.60 -4.12
N ARG A 213 2.19 -11.96 -2.94
CA ARG A 213 2.24 -12.62 -1.64
C ARG A 213 1.06 -12.15 -0.80
N ALA A 214 0.22 -13.08 -0.39
CA ALA A 214 -0.92 -12.84 0.48
C ALA A 214 -0.67 -13.49 1.85
N TYR A 215 -0.69 -12.68 2.90
CA TYR A 215 -0.56 -13.11 4.29
C TYR A 215 -1.86 -12.79 5.03
N ARG A 216 -2.62 -13.83 5.31
CA ARG A 216 -3.96 -13.78 5.90
C ARG A 216 -3.84 -14.04 7.40
N TYR A 217 -4.04 -13.03 8.23
CA TYR A 217 -3.94 -13.16 9.69
C TYR A 217 -5.29 -13.58 10.26
N LEU A 218 -5.40 -14.87 10.61
CA LEU A 218 -6.62 -15.49 11.11
C LEU A 218 -7.10 -14.82 12.39
N SER A 219 -8.39 -14.50 12.45
CA SER A 219 -9.04 -13.84 13.59
C SER A 219 -8.40 -12.52 14.04
N ASN A 220 -7.57 -11.94 13.21
CA ASN A 220 -7.04 -10.60 13.45
C ASN A 220 -7.87 -9.55 12.71
N ASN A 221 -7.99 -8.39 13.32
CA ASN A 221 -8.76 -7.27 12.80
C ASN A 221 -7.87 -6.25 12.05
N HIS A 222 -8.26 -4.99 12.01
CA HIS A 222 -7.51 -3.90 11.39
C HIS A 222 -6.14 -3.62 12.04
N SER A 223 -5.79 -4.26 13.15
CA SER A 223 -4.45 -4.18 13.78
C SER A 223 -3.33 -4.53 12.81
N VAL A 224 -3.60 -5.35 11.80
CA VAL A 224 -2.64 -5.72 10.75
C VAL A 224 -2.12 -4.50 9.98
N ALA A 225 -2.84 -3.39 9.95
CA ALA A 225 -2.37 -2.12 9.40
C ALA A 225 -1.09 -1.61 10.09
N GLY A 226 -0.86 -1.99 11.36
CA GLY A 226 0.33 -1.65 12.14
C GLY A 226 1.44 -2.70 12.14
N PHE A 227 1.34 -3.79 11.35
CA PHE A 227 2.28 -4.91 11.41
C PHE A 227 3.60 -4.69 10.66
N MET A 228 3.90 -3.49 10.22
CA MET A 228 5.10 -3.18 9.45
C MET A 228 6.39 -3.64 10.15
N HIS A 229 6.59 -3.24 11.41
CA HIS A 229 7.75 -3.65 12.20
C HIS A 229 7.77 -5.17 12.47
N PHE A 230 6.63 -5.78 12.80
CA PHE A 230 6.55 -7.22 13.17
C PHE A 230 6.74 -8.17 11.99
N THR A 231 6.68 -7.70 10.77
CA THR A 231 6.72 -8.53 9.55
C THR A 231 7.90 -8.22 8.65
N LEU A 232 8.96 -7.61 9.20
CA LEU A 232 10.12 -7.15 8.46
C LEU A 232 10.79 -8.26 7.64
N ASP A 233 10.92 -9.47 8.20
CA ASP A 233 11.53 -10.59 7.49
C ASP A 233 10.72 -11.05 6.28
N LEU A 234 9.38 -11.00 6.34
CA LEU A 234 8.51 -11.27 5.20
C LEU A 234 8.69 -10.21 4.11
N GLN A 235 8.80 -8.94 4.51
CA GLN A 235 9.03 -7.82 3.60
C GLN A 235 10.39 -7.92 2.93
N LYS A 236 11.46 -8.17 3.68
CA LYS A 236 12.82 -8.36 3.14
C LYS A 236 12.85 -9.51 2.13
N SER A 237 12.25 -10.65 2.49
CA SER A 237 12.13 -11.77 1.56
C SER A 237 11.38 -11.42 0.28
N PHE A 238 10.34 -10.58 0.36
CA PHE A 238 9.60 -10.08 -0.81
C PHE A 238 10.47 -9.13 -1.65
N LEU A 239 11.09 -8.15 -1.01
CA LEU A 239 11.94 -7.16 -1.67
C LEU A 239 13.12 -7.82 -2.39
N GLU A 240 13.79 -8.77 -1.75
CA GLU A 240 14.94 -9.45 -2.33
C GLU A 240 14.55 -10.41 -3.45
N ARG A 241 13.51 -11.22 -3.25
CA ARG A 241 13.17 -12.29 -4.19
C ARG A 241 12.24 -11.85 -5.32
N ASN A 242 11.12 -11.17 -5.00
CA ASN A 242 10.17 -10.77 -6.04
C ASN A 242 10.60 -9.48 -6.73
N VAL A 243 11.06 -8.47 -5.95
CA VAL A 243 11.40 -7.16 -6.51
C VAL A 243 12.80 -7.16 -7.11
N MET A 244 13.83 -7.42 -6.34
CA MET A 244 15.22 -7.33 -6.79
C MET A 244 15.61 -8.48 -7.73
N ALA A 245 15.40 -9.72 -7.31
CA ALA A 245 15.76 -10.89 -8.12
C ALA A 245 14.75 -11.20 -9.23
N ARG A 246 13.56 -10.58 -9.19
CA ARG A 246 12.45 -10.77 -10.15
C ARG A 246 12.03 -12.24 -10.28
N HIS A 247 12.12 -12.97 -9.17
CA HIS A 247 11.61 -14.33 -9.13
C HIS A 247 10.10 -14.31 -9.00
N LYS A 248 9.43 -15.05 -9.89
CA LYS A 248 7.99 -15.29 -9.75
C LYS A 248 7.79 -16.28 -8.59
N LEU A 249 7.51 -15.74 -7.42
CA LEU A 249 7.30 -16.52 -6.20
C LEU A 249 5.99 -16.09 -5.55
N ASN A 250 4.93 -16.85 -5.80
CA ASN A 250 3.63 -16.60 -5.21
C ASN A 250 3.50 -17.32 -3.87
N VAL A 251 2.99 -16.61 -2.88
CA VAL A 251 2.68 -17.11 -1.54
C VAL A 251 1.24 -16.74 -1.21
N ASP A 252 0.47 -17.69 -0.73
CA ASP A 252 -0.84 -17.44 -0.11
C ASP A 252 -0.89 -18.23 1.19
N ALA A 253 -0.72 -17.53 2.32
CA ALA A 253 -0.52 -18.14 3.63
C ALA A 253 -1.57 -17.65 4.63
N LEU A 254 -2.17 -18.59 5.35
CA LEU A 254 -2.98 -18.33 6.53
C LEU A 254 -2.07 -18.39 7.76
N ILE A 255 -2.05 -17.32 8.54
CA ILE A 255 -1.20 -17.16 9.71
C ILE A 255 -2.09 -17.06 10.94
N GLU A 256 -1.80 -17.90 11.93
CA GLU A 256 -2.38 -17.84 13.27
C GLU A 256 -1.22 -17.63 14.25
N ASP A 257 -1.06 -16.39 14.71
CA ASP A 257 0.04 -16.02 15.63
C ASP A 257 -0.53 -15.17 16.78
N PRO A 258 -0.79 -15.79 17.94
CA PRO A 258 -1.35 -15.09 19.09
C PRO A 258 -0.35 -14.13 19.76
N SER A 259 0.91 -14.12 19.36
CA SER A 259 1.92 -13.19 19.89
C SER A 259 1.86 -11.81 19.24
N LEU A 260 1.20 -11.69 18.08
CA LEU A 260 1.05 -10.42 17.38
C LEU A 260 0.03 -9.50 18.07
N PRO A 261 0.23 -8.18 17.99
CA PRO A 261 -0.67 -7.24 18.63
C PRO A 261 -2.11 -7.37 18.12
N TYR A 262 -3.05 -7.35 19.04
CA TYR A 262 -4.47 -7.23 18.74
C TYR A 262 -5.02 -6.00 19.47
N TYR A 263 -5.35 -4.97 18.71
CA TYR A 263 -5.99 -3.77 19.24
C TYR A 263 -7.48 -3.87 18.95
N PRO A 264 -8.33 -4.08 20.00
CA PRO A 264 -9.78 -4.07 19.77
C PRO A 264 -10.15 -2.81 19.01
N SER A 265 -10.92 -2.96 17.95
CA SER A 265 -11.49 -1.80 17.25
C SER A 265 -12.25 -1.01 18.33
N GLY A 266 -11.73 0.14 18.71
CA GLY A 266 -12.44 1.02 19.64
C GLY A 266 -13.81 1.31 19.01
N ASN A 267 -14.82 1.69 19.81
CA ASN A 267 -16.14 2.10 19.32
C ASN A 267 -16.14 3.31 18.38
N SER A 268 -14.98 3.69 17.87
CA SER A 268 -14.82 4.60 16.75
C SER A 268 -14.99 3.82 15.45
N ASN A 269 -16.23 3.55 15.05
CA ASN A 269 -16.51 3.34 13.65
C ASN A 269 -15.98 4.58 12.91
N LEU A 270 -14.76 4.51 12.36
CA LEU A 270 -14.20 5.55 11.50
C LEU A 270 -15.18 5.89 10.37
N TYR A 271 -16.04 4.95 10.06
CA TYR A 271 -17.12 5.03 9.08
C TYR A 271 -18.50 4.87 9.71
N ASP A 272 -18.72 5.27 10.99
CA ASP A 272 -20.06 5.24 11.58
C ASP A 272 -20.97 6.25 10.87
N ILE A 273 -21.57 5.76 9.82
CA ILE A 273 -22.53 6.43 8.96
C ILE A 273 -23.92 6.24 9.63
N ARG A 274 -24.14 6.92 10.77
CA ARG A 274 -25.46 7.02 11.40
C ARG A 274 -25.96 8.45 11.35
#